data_ffde6109b40c882b7a21069880df62e9
#
_entry.id   ffde6109b40c882b7a21069880df62e9
#
_cell.length_a   1.000
_cell.length_b   1.000
_cell.length_c   1.000
_cell.angle_alpha   90.00
_cell.angle_beta   90.00
_cell.angle_gamma   90.00
#
_symmetry.space_group_name_H-M   'P 1'
#
loop_
_entity.id
_entity.type
_entity.pdbx_description
1 polymer ?
#
loop_
_entity_poly.entity_id
_entity_poly.type
_entity_poly.pdbx_seq_one_letter_code
_entity_poly.pdbx_strand_id
1 'polypeptide(L)'
;MSGKGGPVPGHEVIPPVWGRAGNIDVERGEGSWLIDRAGGRWLDYTSGIGVVNTGHAHPKIAAAIAEQATKLIHGQQNIVYHEPGLRLHERLSKVLPGGPWGVFLSNSGSEAIEAAVKLARRATKRRVILVFRGGYHGRTAQTMAMTTAKNVYRGHFEPLPGSVYSTAFPSCYRAPVAARDAGAPGSGGSCAGCSCRWEEEWDLTLHTLASAEDVAAVVVEPVLGEGGYVVPPAGFLPRLRELTRELGILLIADEVQTGFGRTGKMFAVQHQNVEPDILVMAKGIASGLPLSGIIARKELLESWAPGTHGGTYGGNVVACAAALATLDVIKDEKLVENAATRGTQMLAGLKKIAAGRSAIGDVRGLGLMLALEFVKPGEGDGRVPDPDAVKRVIAEANKRKMLLLSAGAYAQVIRIIPPLVTTAEEVDLALKILEESLDAAGVKRS
;
A
#
# COMPACT_ATOMS: atom_id res chain seq x y z
N MET A 1 38.01 8.80 -1.48
CA MET A 1 37.83 9.06 -0.04
C MET A 1 36.34 8.87 0.23
N SER A 2 35.95 7.77 0.86
CA SER A 2 34.56 7.45 1.20
C SER A 2 34.15 8.38 2.35
N GLY A 3 33.30 9.36 2.05
CA GLY A 3 32.66 10.21 3.05
C GLY A 3 31.81 9.34 4.00
N LYS A 4 32.38 8.94 5.12
CA LYS A 4 31.62 8.55 6.30
C LYS A 4 30.92 9.82 6.77
N GLY A 5 29.71 10.06 6.33
CA GLY A 5 28.84 11.04 6.98
C GLY A 5 28.78 10.66 8.46
N GLY A 6 29.22 11.56 9.33
CA GLY A 6 29.07 11.37 10.75
C GLY A 6 27.61 11.17 11.14
N PRO A 7 27.32 10.71 12.34
CA PRO A 7 25.95 10.54 12.79
C PRO A 7 25.21 11.87 12.67
N VAL A 8 23.98 11.84 12.11
CA VAL A 8 23.12 13.02 12.03
C VAL A 8 22.86 13.53 13.45
N PRO A 9 23.16 14.80 13.78
CA PRO A 9 22.98 15.32 15.13
C PRO A 9 21.55 15.08 15.65
N GLY A 10 21.41 14.66 16.91
CA GLY A 10 20.11 14.37 17.53
C GLY A 10 19.54 12.99 17.21
N HIS A 11 20.24 12.16 16.43
CA HIS A 11 19.75 10.82 16.12
C HIS A 11 19.75 9.89 17.34
N GLU A 12 20.56 10.16 18.32
CA GLU A 12 20.74 9.39 19.55
C GLU A 12 19.49 9.35 20.45
N VAL A 13 18.63 10.36 20.33
CA VAL A 13 17.35 10.41 21.07
C VAL A 13 16.18 9.75 20.32
N ILE A 14 16.43 9.30 19.09
CA ILE A 14 15.42 8.61 18.30
C ILE A 14 15.44 7.12 18.64
N PRO A 15 14.31 6.55 19.11
CA PRO A 15 14.29 5.16 19.50
C PRO A 15 14.59 4.22 18.30
N PRO A 16 15.27 3.08 18.52
CA PRO A 16 15.73 2.18 17.46
C PRO A 16 14.59 1.50 16.70
N VAL A 17 13.34 1.61 17.16
CA VAL A 17 12.16 1.12 16.46
C VAL A 17 12.00 1.74 15.06
N TRP A 18 12.55 2.93 14.84
CA TRP A 18 12.58 3.60 13.54
C TRP A 18 13.76 3.08 12.71
N GLY A 19 13.61 1.89 12.09
CA GLY A 19 14.57 1.39 11.11
C GLY A 19 14.65 2.32 9.88
N ARG A 20 15.87 2.56 9.37
CA ARG A 20 16.12 3.45 8.23
C ARG A 20 16.64 2.69 7.02
N ALA A 21 16.07 2.98 5.85
CA ALA A 21 16.53 2.43 4.57
C ALA A 21 17.83 3.10 4.09
N GLY A 22 18.04 4.36 4.46
CA GLY A 22 19.25 5.12 4.16
C GLY A 22 19.63 6.00 5.36
N ASN A 23 20.93 6.20 5.56
CA ASN A 23 21.45 7.12 6.58
C ASN A 23 21.78 8.48 5.93
N ILE A 24 20.73 9.21 5.55
CA ILE A 24 20.84 10.51 4.88
C ILE A 24 20.13 11.59 5.71
N ASP A 25 20.73 12.77 5.80
CA ASP A 25 20.14 13.97 6.37
C ASP A 25 19.55 14.81 5.24
N VAL A 26 18.22 14.67 5.02
CA VAL A 26 17.52 15.32 3.93
C VAL A 26 17.22 16.77 4.29
N GLU A 27 17.60 17.70 3.41
CA GLU A 27 17.28 19.11 3.52
C GLU A 27 15.99 19.48 2.80
N ARG A 28 15.80 18.96 1.57
CA ARG A 28 14.63 19.24 0.74
C ARG A 28 14.30 18.10 -0.21
N GLY A 29 13.11 18.13 -0.79
CA GLY A 29 12.69 17.20 -1.82
C GLY A 29 12.10 17.92 -3.03
N GLU A 30 12.18 17.29 -4.22
CA GLU A 30 11.72 17.84 -5.49
C GLU A 30 11.35 16.69 -6.44
N GLY A 31 10.08 16.58 -6.82
CA GLY A 31 9.62 15.49 -7.68
C GLY A 31 9.96 14.11 -7.11
N SER A 32 10.74 13.31 -7.85
CA SER A 32 11.20 11.98 -7.41
C SER A 32 12.52 12.02 -6.61
N TRP A 33 13.00 13.21 -6.22
CA TRP A 33 14.32 13.38 -5.65
C TRP A 33 14.30 13.92 -4.23
N LEU A 34 15.17 13.37 -3.39
CA LEU A 34 15.57 13.95 -2.10
C LEU A 34 16.97 14.54 -2.22
N ILE A 35 17.18 15.69 -1.62
CA ILE A 35 18.46 16.38 -1.61
C ILE A 35 18.96 16.42 -0.17
N ASP A 36 20.14 15.86 0.09
CA ASP A 36 20.77 15.88 1.40
C ASP A 36 21.47 17.23 1.66
N ARG A 37 21.82 17.51 2.93
CA ARG A 37 22.49 18.76 3.32
C ARG A 37 23.87 18.95 2.67
N ALA A 38 24.48 17.90 2.16
CA ALA A 38 25.73 17.97 1.41
C ALA A 38 25.52 18.25 -0.09
N GLY A 39 24.27 18.46 -0.52
CA GLY A 39 23.89 18.68 -1.91
C GLY A 39 23.77 17.40 -2.74
N GLY A 40 23.87 16.23 -2.12
CA GLY A 40 23.71 14.95 -2.81
C GLY A 40 22.25 14.71 -3.22
N ARG A 41 22.02 14.34 -4.47
CA ARG A 41 20.68 14.00 -4.98
C ARG A 41 20.45 12.49 -4.88
N TRP A 42 19.33 12.10 -4.30
CA TRP A 42 18.91 10.72 -4.07
C TRP A 42 17.60 10.44 -4.79
N LEU A 43 17.62 9.47 -5.69
CA LEU A 43 16.41 9.03 -6.37
C LEU A 43 15.53 8.26 -5.38
N ASP A 44 14.37 8.80 -5.03
CA ASP A 44 13.46 8.21 -4.06
C ASP A 44 12.43 7.30 -4.72
N TYR A 45 12.77 6.02 -4.77
CA TYR A 45 11.86 4.97 -5.26
C TYR A 45 11.13 4.26 -4.10
N THR A 46 10.99 5.01 -2.98
CA THR A 46 10.15 4.63 -1.83
C THR A 46 8.91 5.51 -1.68
N SER A 47 8.98 6.75 -2.19
CA SER A 47 7.95 7.81 -2.04
C SER A 47 7.36 7.90 -0.62
N GLY A 48 8.21 7.74 0.43
CA GLY A 48 7.75 7.72 1.82
C GLY A 48 6.81 6.54 2.13
N ILE A 49 7.03 5.38 1.50
CA ILE A 49 6.17 4.18 1.53
C ILE A 49 4.86 4.42 0.77
N GLY A 50 4.95 5.01 -0.44
CA GLY A 50 3.80 5.25 -1.30
C GLY A 50 2.89 6.39 -0.84
N VAL A 51 3.47 7.43 -0.25
CA VAL A 51 2.73 8.58 0.30
C VAL A 51 2.76 9.78 -0.65
N VAL A 52 3.95 10.17 -1.13
CA VAL A 52 4.13 11.37 -1.96
C VAL A 52 3.84 11.08 -3.43
N ASN A 53 2.58 10.78 -3.74
CA ASN A 53 2.15 10.43 -5.09
C ASN A 53 2.45 11.53 -6.10
N THR A 54 2.31 12.81 -5.72
CA THR A 54 2.58 13.98 -6.56
C THR A 54 4.05 14.43 -6.56
N GLY A 55 4.94 13.60 -6.00
CA GLY A 55 6.33 13.99 -5.77
C GLY A 55 6.52 14.84 -4.52
N HIS A 56 7.80 15.03 -4.16
CA HIS A 56 8.17 15.84 -3.03
C HIS A 56 7.93 17.33 -3.30
N ALA A 57 7.37 18.03 -2.32
CA ALA A 57 7.18 19.49 -2.30
C ALA A 57 6.51 20.05 -3.58
N HIS A 58 5.47 19.38 -4.08
CA HIS A 58 4.76 19.83 -5.28
C HIS A 58 4.24 21.27 -5.12
N PRO A 59 4.55 22.21 -6.05
CA PRO A 59 4.28 23.64 -5.85
C PRO A 59 2.82 23.97 -5.57
N LYS A 60 1.87 23.38 -6.29
CA LYS A 60 0.44 23.61 -6.08
C LYS A 60 -0.02 23.16 -4.69
N ILE A 61 0.52 22.05 -4.18
CA ILE A 61 0.16 21.51 -2.87
C ILE A 61 0.80 22.36 -1.77
N ALA A 62 2.08 22.71 -1.91
CA ALA A 62 2.76 23.60 -0.96
C ALA A 62 2.06 24.96 -0.85
N ALA A 63 1.61 25.54 -1.97
CA ALA A 63 0.85 26.78 -2.00
C ALA A 63 -0.51 26.64 -1.29
N ALA A 64 -1.27 25.57 -1.55
CA ALA A 64 -2.56 25.32 -0.90
C ALA A 64 -2.42 25.15 0.62
N ILE A 65 -1.38 24.46 1.08
CA ILE A 65 -1.04 24.32 2.50
C ILE A 65 -0.74 25.67 3.12
N ALA A 66 0.14 26.48 2.50
CA ALA A 66 0.54 27.78 3.01
C ALA A 66 -0.65 28.74 3.06
N GLU A 67 -1.45 28.81 2.01
CA GLU A 67 -2.65 29.65 1.96
C GLU A 67 -3.65 29.25 3.06
N GLN A 68 -3.96 27.96 3.19
CA GLN A 68 -4.92 27.51 4.21
C GLN A 68 -4.41 27.75 5.64
N ALA A 69 -3.11 27.58 5.88
CA ALA A 69 -2.53 27.79 7.19
C ALA A 69 -2.63 29.25 7.68
N THR A 70 -2.69 30.22 6.77
CA THR A 70 -2.94 31.62 7.12
C THR A 70 -4.38 31.96 7.48
N LYS A 71 -5.34 31.09 7.12
CA LYS A 71 -6.79 31.29 7.36
C LYS A 71 -7.27 30.54 8.59
N LEU A 72 -6.98 29.27 8.67
CA LEU A 72 -7.40 28.38 9.76
C LEU A 72 -6.54 27.11 9.73
N ILE A 73 -5.89 26.79 10.86
CA ILE A 73 -5.06 25.58 10.99
C ILE A 73 -5.87 24.40 11.49
N HIS A 74 -6.81 24.64 12.42
CA HIS A 74 -7.61 23.60 13.03
C HIS A 74 -9.04 24.10 13.30
N GLY A 75 -10.01 23.33 12.82
CA GLY A 75 -11.42 23.43 13.18
C GLY A 75 -11.94 21.99 13.28
N GLN A 76 -12.24 21.55 14.50
CA GLN A 76 -12.67 20.18 14.75
C GLN A 76 -14.04 19.93 14.14
N GLN A 77 -14.20 18.87 13.34
CA GLN A 77 -15.38 18.63 12.50
C GLN A 77 -16.70 18.43 13.27
N ASN A 78 -16.64 18.04 14.55
CA ASN A 78 -17.86 17.97 15.38
C ASN A 78 -18.27 19.33 15.95
N ILE A 79 -17.44 20.38 15.76
CA ILE A 79 -17.69 21.72 16.33
C ILE A 79 -18.09 22.69 15.23
N VAL A 80 -17.36 22.70 14.11
CA VAL A 80 -17.59 23.65 13.01
C VAL A 80 -17.46 22.97 11.65
N TYR A 81 -18.17 23.50 10.68
CA TYR A 81 -17.89 23.21 9.27
C TYR A 81 -16.78 24.12 8.77
N HIS A 82 -15.96 23.61 7.87
CA HIS A 82 -14.97 24.39 7.15
C HIS A 82 -14.97 24.01 5.67
N GLU A 83 -14.80 25.01 4.81
CA GLU A 83 -14.96 24.89 3.36
C GLU A 83 -14.06 23.78 2.76
N PRO A 84 -12.74 23.66 3.05
CA PRO A 84 -11.94 22.58 2.50
C PRO A 84 -12.46 21.19 2.88
N GLY A 85 -12.96 21.00 4.10
CA GLY A 85 -13.56 19.74 4.53
C GLY A 85 -14.81 19.40 3.74
N LEU A 86 -15.76 20.34 3.63
CA LEU A 86 -17.01 20.14 2.89
C LEU A 86 -16.74 19.78 1.42
N ARG A 87 -15.87 20.54 0.75
CA ARG A 87 -15.47 20.24 -0.63
C ARG A 87 -14.80 18.89 -0.79
N LEU A 88 -13.94 18.52 0.15
CA LEU A 88 -13.27 17.22 0.11
C LEU A 88 -14.27 16.08 0.26
N HIS A 89 -15.21 16.16 1.21
CA HIS A 89 -16.28 15.17 1.36
C HIS A 89 -17.09 15.04 0.06
N GLU A 90 -17.49 16.16 -0.55
CA GLU A 90 -18.21 16.16 -1.82
C GLU A 90 -17.41 15.50 -2.95
N ARG A 91 -16.12 15.81 -3.09
CA ARG A 91 -15.28 15.22 -4.13
C ARG A 91 -15.08 13.73 -3.93
N LEU A 92 -14.76 13.33 -2.71
CA LEU A 92 -14.52 11.93 -2.38
C LEU A 92 -15.77 11.05 -2.52
N SER A 93 -16.96 11.60 -2.22
CA SER A 93 -18.22 10.88 -2.43
C SER A 93 -18.55 10.58 -3.90
N LYS A 94 -17.79 11.15 -4.84
CA LYS A 94 -17.97 10.99 -6.30
C LYS A 94 -16.83 10.22 -6.98
N VAL A 95 -15.79 9.77 -6.23
CA VAL A 95 -14.62 9.11 -6.85
C VAL A 95 -14.85 7.64 -7.21
N LEU A 96 -15.87 7.02 -6.63
CA LEU A 96 -16.30 5.66 -6.94
C LEU A 96 -17.57 5.68 -7.79
N PRO A 97 -17.74 4.72 -8.73
CA PRO A 97 -19.01 4.53 -9.42
C PRO A 97 -20.08 4.03 -8.45
N GLY A 98 -21.34 3.99 -8.92
CA GLY A 98 -22.46 3.59 -8.09
C GLY A 98 -22.82 4.65 -7.05
N GLY A 99 -23.03 4.30 -5.84
CA GLY A 99 -23.44 5.22 -4.78
C GLY A 99 -24.88 5.01 -4.35
N PRO A 100 -25.41 5.83 -3.46
CA PRO A 100 -24.78 7.02 -2.88
C PRO A 100 -23.66 6.67 -1.87
N TRP A 101 -22.58 7.46 -1.90
CA TRP A 101 -21.42 7.30 -1.03
C TRP A 101 -21.37 8.42 0.01
N GLY A 102 -20.97 8.07 1.22
CA GLY A 102 -20.58 9.01 2.26
C GLY A 102 -19.10 8.85 2.61
N VAL A 103 -18.56 9.80 3.33
CA VAL A 103 -17.13 9.86 3.69
C VAL A 103 -16.99 10.16 5.17
N PHE A 104 -16.06 9.47 5.84
CA PHE A 104 -15.60 9.80 7.17
C PHE A 104 -14.08 9.97 7.14
N LEU A 105 -13.56 11.06 7.71
CA LEU A 105 -12.14 11.39 7.69
C LEU A 105 -11.47 11.14 9.04
N SER A 106 -10.22 10.67 8.99
CA SER A 106 -9.32 10.43 10.12
C SER A 106 -7.88 10.82 9.74
N ASN A 107 -6.85 10.39 10.49
CA ASN A 107 -5.49 10.88 10.29
C ASN A 107 -4.54 9.83 9.72
N SER A 108 -4.72 8.56 10.06
CA SER A 108 -3.84 7.47 9.68
C SER A 108 -4.60 6.29 9.09
N GLY A 109 -3.92 5.47 8.28
CA GLY A 109 -4.53 4.24 7.74
C GLY A 109 -5.06 3.33 8.83
N SER A 110 -4.38 3.22 9.98
CA SER A 110 -4.86 2.44 11.12
C SER A 110 -6.19 2.98 11.67
N GLU A 111 -6.33 4.29 11.84
CA GLU A 111 -7.60 4.90 12.29
C GLU A 111 -8.72 4.68 11.27
N ALA A 112 -8.42 4.76 9.99
CA ALA A 112 -9.40 4.50 8.94
C ALA A 112 -9.87 3.03 8.93
N ILE A 113 -8.97 2.07 9.13
CA ILE A 113 -9.33 0.65 9.31
C ILE A 113 -10.15 0.44 10.59
N GLU A 114 -9.77 1.06 11.71
CA GLU A 114 -10.57 1.02 12.96
C GLU A 114 -11.99 1.55 12.70
N ALA A 115 -12.12 2.66 11.95
CA ALA A 115 -13.41 3.22 11.57
C ALA A 115 -14.22 2.23 10.72
N ALA A 116 -13.60 1.62 9.70
CA ALA A 116 -14.26 0.63 8.83
C ALA A 116 -14.76 -0.59 9.62
N VAL A 117 -13.92 -1.13 10.53
CA VAL A 117 -14.30 -2.27 11.39
C VAL A 117 -15.43 -1.90 12.34
N LYS A 118 -15.38 -0.72 12.98
CA LYS A 118 -16.45 -0.25 13.86
C LYS A 118 -17.75 -0.07 13.10
N LEU A 119 -17.69 0.49 11.87
CA LEU A 119 -18.86 0.66 11.00
C LEU A 119 -19.46 -0.69 10.64
N ALA A 120 -18.63 -1.63 10.16
CA ALA A 120 -19.08 -2.96 9.77
C ALA A 120 -19.77 -3.69 10.92
N ARG A 121 -19.14 -3.74 12.09
CA ARG A 121 -19.74 -4.36 13.30
C ARG A 121 -21.05 -3.68 13.71
N ARG A 122 -21.11 -2.37 13.64
CA ARG A 122 -22.32 -1.60 13.99
C ARG A 122 -23.48 -1.87 13.03
N ALA A 123 -23.20 -1.84 11.72
CA ALA A 123 -24.21 -2.03 10.69
C ALA A 123 -24.76 -3.46 10.65
N THR A 124 -23.89 -4.47 10.73
CA THR A 124 -24.28 -5.88 10.63
C THR A 124 -24.71 -6.50 11.96
N LYS A 125 -24.35 -5.94 13.12
CA LYS A 125 -24.46 -6.53 14.46
C LYS A 125 -23.65 -7.81 14.64
N ARG A 126 -22.75 -8.12 13.71
CA ARG A 126 -21.83 -9.27 13.74
C ARG A 126 -20.48 -8.85 14.32
N ARG A 127 -19.67 -9.80 14.77
CA ARG A 127 -18.44 -9.50 15.54
C ARG A 127 -17.16 -9.82 14.83
N VAL A 128 -17.15 -10.85 13.99
CA VAL A 128 -15.95 -11.41 13.38
C VAL A 128 -15.50 -10.56 12.19
N ILE A 129 -14.20 -10.39 12.08
CA ILE A 129 -13.52 -9.80 10.91
C ILE A 129 -12.62 -10.86 10.31
N LEU A 130 -12.77 -11.11 9.03
CA LEU A 130 -11.84 -11.93 8.25
C LEU A 130 -10.81 -11.04 7.56
N VAL A 131 -9.56 -11.52 7.51
CA VAL A 131 -8.46 -10.87 6.79
C VAL A 131 -7.71 -11.89 5.96
N PHE A 132 -6.86 -11.46 5.06
CA PHE A 132 -6.03 -12.35 4.26
C PHE A 132 -4.61 -12.45 4.82
N ARG A 133 -4.02 -13.65 4.81
CA ARG A 133 -2.62 -13.85 5.20
C ARG A 133 -1.68 -13.03 4.30
N GLY A 134 -0.71 -12.38 4.92
CA GLY A 134 0.20 -11.44 4.26
C GLY A 134 -0.30 -9.99 4.27
N GLY A 135 -1.52 -9.72 4.74
CA GLY A 135 -2.10 -8.39 4.83
C GLY A 135 -1.47 -7.52 5.92
N TYR A 136 -1.46 -6.20 5.68
CA TYR A 136 -1.00 -5.20 6.63
C TYR A 136 -2.04 -4.08 6.76
N HIS A 137 -2.68 -3.99 7.92
CA HIS A 137 -3.79 -3.07 8.17
C HIS A 137 -3.50 -2.03 9.26
N GLY A 138 -2.31 -2.05 9.86
CA GLY A 138 -1.87 -1.07 10.85
C GLY A 138 -1.25 -1.66 12.10
N ARG A 139 -1.02 -0.79 13.11
CA ARG A 139 -0.31 -1.11 14.36
C ARG A 139 -1.05 -0.64 15.63
N THR A 140 -2.32 -0.24 15.55
CA THR A 140 -3.18 -0.10 16.73
C THR A 140 -3.66 -1.49 17.16
N ALA A 141 -4.20 -1.64 18.34
CA ALA A 141 -4.53 -2.95 18.89
C ALA A 141 -5.38 -3.81 17.92
N GLN A 142 -6.50 -3.26 17.42
CA GLN A 142 -7.38 -3.99 16.49
C GLN A 142 -6.69 -4.22 15.13
N THR A 143 -6.04 -3.20 14.55
CA THR A 143 -5.39 -3.34 13.25
C THR A 143 -4.15 -4.23 13.31
N MET A 144 -3.47 -4.29 14.46
CA MET A 144 -2.36 -5.21 14.70
C MET A 144 -2.85 -6.67 14.75
N ALA A 145 -4.02 -6.94 15.34
CA ALA A 145 -4.66 -8.25 15.29
C ALA A 145 -4.98 -8.67 13.83
N MET A 146 -5.29 -7.71 12.98
CA MET A 146 -5.59 -7.91 11.56
C MET A 146 -4.34 -8.00 10.67
N THR A 147 -3.17 -7.52 11.13
CA THR A 147 -1.91 -7.51 10.37
C THR A 147 -1.23 -8.86 10.47
N THR A 148 -0.99 -9.50 9.31
CA THR A 148 -0.41 -10.85 9.19
C THR A 148 0.84 -10.90 8.29
N ALA A 149 1.29 -9.74 7.80
CA ALA A 149 2.41 -9.65 6.86
C ALA A 149 3.75 -10.14 7.44
N LYS A 150 4.03 -9.81 8.71
CA LYS A 150 5.26 -10.21 9.42
C LYS A 150 5.02 -10.31 10.92
N ASN A 151 5.66 -11.28 11.57
CA ASN A 151 5.55 -11.43 13.03
C ASN A 151 6.07 -10.21 13.81
N VAL A 152 7.09 -9.51 13.31
CA VAL A 152 7.66 -8.32 13.95
C VAL A 152 6.64 -7.18 14.18
N TYR A 153 5.52 -7.20 13.46
CA TYR A 153 4.47 -6.18 13.63
C TYR A 153 3.50 -6.48 14.77
N ARG A 154 3.48 -7.69 15.28
CA ARG A 154 2.50 -8.16 16.31
C ARG A 154 3.10 -8.98 17.45
N GLY A 155 4.25 -9.60 17.25
CA GLY A 155 4.90 -10.42 18.25
C GLY A 155 5.28 -9.62 19.50
N HIS A 156 5.06 -10.18 20.69
CA HIS A 156 5.30 -9.57 22.01
C HIS A 156 4.37 -8.40 22.39
N PHE A 157 3.31 -8.16 21.60
CA PHE A 157 2.26 -7.19 21.94
C PHE A 157 0.92 -7.85 22.32
N GLU A 158 0.93 -9.16 22.46
CA GLU A 158 -0.24 -9.97 22.85
C GLU A 158 -0.58 -9.79 24.35
N PRO A 159 -1.85 -9.92 24.75
CA PRO A 159 -2.98 -10.40 23.93
C PRO A 159 -3.54 -9.31 23.00
N LEU A 160 -3.87 -9.71 21.76
CA LEU A 160 -4.52 -8.86 20.77
C LEU A 160 -6.05 -9.01 20.82
N PRO A 161 -6.82 -8.03 20.33
CA PRO A 161 -8.27 -8.15 20.22
C PRO A 161 -8.69 -9.41 19.47
N GLY A 162 -9.65 -10.14 20.03
CA GLY A 162 -10.20 -11.37 19.46
C GLY A 162 -11.18 -11.14 18.32
N SER A 163 -11.77 -12.24 17.82
CA SER A 163 -12.73 -12.24 16.71
C SER A 163 -12.13 -11.72 15.40
N VAL A 164 -10.85 -11.97 15.17
CA VAL A 164 -10.15 -11.75 13.91
C VAL A 164 -9.54 -13.07 13.46
N TYR A 165 -9.89 -13.51 12.25
CA TYR A 165 -9.34 -14.73 11.66
C TYR A 165 -8.77 -14.45 10.28
N SER A 166 -7.79 -15.26 9.86
CA SER A 166 -7.13 -15.07 8.58
C SER A 166 -7.31 -16.29 7.68
N THR A 167 -7.64 -16.02 6.42
CA THR A 167 -7.67 -17.00 5.34
C THR A 167 -6.52 -16.80 4.34
N ALA A 168 -6.34 -17.68 3.37
CA ALA A 168 -5.27 -17.57 2.39
C ALA A 168 -5.52 -16.46 1.36
N PHE A 169 -4.49 -15.64 1.11
CA PHE A 169 -4.49 -14.76 -0.05
C PHE A 169 -3.98 -15.51 -1.27
N PRO A 170 -4.63 -15.43 -2.45
CA PRO A 170 -4.16 -16.12 -3.63
C PRO A 170 -2.84 -15.52 -4.14
N SER A 171 -1.78 -16.33 -4.11
CA SER A 171 -0.46 -15.96 -4.62
C SER A 171 0.03 -17.05 -5.56
N CYS A 172 -0.08 -16.81 -6.87
CA CYS A 172 0.27 -17.81 -7.88
C CYS A 172 1.74 -18.25 -7.76
N TYR A 173 2.64 -17.32 -7.52
CA TYR A 173 4.07 -17.64 -7.36
C TYR A 173 4.34 -18.49 -6.11
N ARG A 174 3.67 -18.23 -5.00
CA ARG A 174 3.86 -18.91 -3.71
C ARG A 174 2.88 -20.07 -3.45
N ALA A 175 1.95 -20.33 -4.38
CA ALA A 175 1.03 -21.45 -4.25
C ALA A 175 1.79 -22.80 -4.15
N PRO A 176 1.30 -23.76 -3.35
CA PRO A 176 1.85 -25.11 -3.31
C PRO A 176 1.94 -25.72 -4.72
N VAL A 177 2.96 -26.56 -4.96
CA VAL A 177 3.19 -27.19 -6.28
C VAL A 177 1.93 -27.89 -6.80
N ALA A 178 1.23 -28.60 -5.92
CA ALA A 178 -0.02 -29.31 -6.25
C ALA A 178 -1.21 -28.39 -6.60
N ALA A 179 -1.13 -27.11 -6.28
CA ALA A 179 -2.17 -26.12 -6.57
C ALA A 179 -1.83 -25.24 -7.79
N ARG A 180 -0.75 -25.54 -8.49
CA ARG A 180 -0.37 -24.84 -9.71
C ARG A 180 -0.89 -25.65 -10.89
N ASP A 181 -1.85 -25.10 -11.60
CA ASP A 181 -2.28 -25.68 -12.86
C ASP A 181 -1.10 -25.73 -13.84
N ALA A 182 -1.02 -26.81 -14.62
CA ALA A 182 -0.01 -27.00 -15.65
C ALA A 182 -0.13 -25.88 -16.71
N GLY A 183 0.58 -24.79 -16.52
CA GLY A 183 0.56 -23.60 -17.37
C GLY A 183 0.71 -22.28 -16.63
N ALA A 184 0.85 -22.28 -15.29
CA ALA A 184 1.19 -21.06 -14.57
C ALA A 184 2.63 -20.67 -14.94
N PRO A 185 2.85 -19.56 -15.68
CA PRO A 185 4.18 -19.14 -16.04
C PRO A 185 4.95 -18.73 -14.78
N GLY A 186 6.18 -19.14 -14.67
CA GLY A 186 7.09 -18.79 -13.58
C GLY A 186 7.54 -17.32 -13.61
N SER A 187 6.77 -16.40 -14.13
CA SER A 187 7.17 -14.99 -14.20
C SER A 187 5.96 -14.05 -14.26
N GLY A 188 5.77 -13.33 -13.16
CA GLY A 188 5.26 -11.96 -13.13
C GLY A 188 3.94 -11.67 -13.80
N GLY A 189 2.86 -12.33 -13.42
CA GLY A 189 1.54 -11.95 -13.89
C GLY A 189 0.44 -12.70 -13.17
N SER A 190 -0.75 -12.12 -13.09
CA SER A 190 -1.94 -12.86 -12.70
C SER A 190 -2.11 -14.02 -13.68
N CYS A 191 -2.06 -15.26 -13.20
CA CYS A 191 -2.35 -16.40 -14.04
C CYS A 191 -3.86 -16.45 -14.28
N ALA A 192 -4.26 -16.33 -15.53
CA ALA A 192 -5.64 -16.60 -15.92
C ALA A 192 -5.94 -18.08 -15.62
N GLY A 193 -6.98 -18.33 -14.81
CA GLY A 193 -7.43 -19.67 -14.47
C GLY A 193 -6.77 -20.33 -13.26
N CYS A 194 -5.81 -19.69 -12.58
CA CYS A 194 -5.24 -20.23 -11.35
C CYS A 194 -6.17 -19.96 -10.16
N SER A 195 -6.75 -20.98 -9.56
CA SER A 195 -7.55 -20.83 -8.33
C SER A 195 -6.69 -20.54 -7.10
N CYS A 196 -5.40 -20.91 -7.11
CA CYS A 196 -4.51 -20.90 -5.94
C CYS A 196 -5.16 -21.54 -4.69
N ARG A 197 -6.23 -22.28 -4.87
CA ARG A 197 -7.06 -22.94 -3.83
C ARG A 197 -7.53 -21.99 -2.70
N TRP A 198 -7.63 -20.69 -2.97
CA TRP A 198 -8.04 -19.73 -1.94
C TRP A 198 -9.51 -19.91 -1.53
N GLU A 199 -10.39 -20.36 -2.44
CA GLU A 199 -11.80 -20.63 -2.14
C GLU A 199 -11.95 -21.83 -1.19
N GLU A 200 -11.12 -22.85 -1.33
CA GLU A 200 -11.10 -23.98 -0.39
C GLU A 200 -10.69 -23.52 1.03
N GLU A 201 -9.67 -22.65 1.12
CA GLU A 201 -9.23 -22.07 2.40
C GLU A 201 -10.28 -21.10 2.99
N TRP A 202 -11.00 -20.37 2.13
CA TRP A 202 -12.12 -19.53 2.54
C TRP A 202 -13.24 -20.38 3.13
N ASP A 203 -13.66 -21.42 2.44
CA ASP A 203 -14.68 -22.34 2.88
C ASP A 203 -14.29 -23.04 4.19
N LEU A 204 -13.07 -23.57 4.27
CA LEU A 204 -12.54 -24.17 5.49
C LEU A 204 -12.53 -23.18 6.68
N THR A 205 -12.16 -21.93 6.43
CA THR A 205 -12.17 -20.88 7.47
C THR A 205 -13.58 -20.65 8.02
N LEU A 206 -14.59 -20.61 7.14
CA LEU A 206 -15.99 -20.42 7.54
C LEU A 206 -16.58 -21.65 8.25
N HIS A 207 -16.06 -22.84 7.99
CA HIS A 207 -16.53 -24.08 8.67
C HIS A 207 -15.82 -24.37 9.98
N THR A 208 -14.58 -23.86 10.17
CA THR A 208 -13.76 -24.27 11.31
C THR A 208 -13.44 -23.16 12.30
N LEU A 209 -13.43 -21.90 11.87
CA LEU A 209 -12.97 -20.78 12.70
C LEU A 209 -14.05 -19.74 12.98
N ALA A 210 -14.96 -19.49 12.03
CA ALA A 210 -15.98 -18.46 12.18
C ALA A 210 -17.18 -18.75 11.29
N SER A 211 -18.36 -18.94 11.87
CA SER A 211 -19.59 -19.05 11.07
C SER A 211 -19.81 -17.79 10.24
N ALA A 212 -20.26 -17.96 8.98
CA ALA A 212 -20.57 -16.85 8.07
C ALA A 212 -21.56 -15.83 8.70
N GLU A 213 -22.48 -16.33 9.56
CA GLU A 213 -23.48 -15.51 10.27
C GLU A 213 -22.85 -14.57 11.29
N ASP A 214 -21.66 -14.90 11.83
CA ASP A 214 -20.92 -14.08 12.77
C ASP A 214 -19.97 -13.08 12.11
N VAL A 215 -19.67 -13.27 10.80
CA VAL A 215 -18.71 -12.44 10.06
C VAL A 215 -19.35 -11.12 9.66
N ALA A 216 -18.87 -10.02 10.25
CA ALA A 216 -19.28 -8.67 9.92
C ALA A 216 -18.70 -8.21 8.57
N ALA A 217 -17.42 -8.46 8.37
CA ALA A 217 -16.74 -8.04 7.16
C ALA A 217 -15.50 -8.89 6.87
N VAL A 218 -15.10 -8.89 5.60
CA VAL A 218 -13.76 -9.28 5.15
C VAL A 218 -12.99 -8.04 4.72
N VAL A 219 -11.72 -7.94 5.14
CA VAL A 219 -10.81 -6.84 4.78
C VAL A 219 -9.75 -7.39 3.84
N VAL A 220 -9.60 -6.74 2.68
CA VAL A 220 -8.66 -7.16 1.64
C VAL A 220 -7.88 -5.97 1.09
N GLU A 221 -6.56 -6.11 0.97
CA GLU A 221 -5.76 -5.24 0.10
C GLU A 221 -5.92 -5.77 -1.35
N PRO A 222 -6.35 -4.95 -2.33
CA PRO A 222 -6.46 -5.41 -3.72
C PRO A 222 -5.14 -5.89 -4.32
N VAL A 223 -4.02 -5.37 -3.84
CA VAL A 223 -2.65 -5.87 -4.02
C VAL A 223 -1.99 -5.83 -2.65
N LEU A 224 -1.46 -6.95 -2.17
CA LEU A 224 -0.77 -6.95 -0.87
C LEU A 224 0.41 -5.99 -0.88
N GLY A 225 0.45 -5.05 0.06
CA GLY A 225 1.54 -4.09 0.21
C GLY A 225 2.76 -4.70 0.91
N GLU A 226 2.74 -4.71 2.24
CA GLU A 226 3.84 -5.24 3.06
C GLU A 226 4.06 -6.75 2.85
N GLY A 227 3.06 -7.49 2.41
CA GLY A 227 3.15 -8.90 2.04
C GLY A 227 4.01 -9.16 0.81
N GLY A 228 4.43 -8.14 0.06
CA GLY A 228 5.40 -8.27 -1.03
C GLY A 228 4.86 -7.92 -2.41
N TYR A 229 3.93 -6.98 -2.52
CA TYR A 229 3.32 -6.51 -3.77
C TYR A 229 2.72 -7.66 -4.59
N VAL A 230 2.00 -8.54 -3.87
CA VAL A 230 1.36 -9.70 -4.49
C VAL A 230 0.10 -9.26 -5.19
N VAL A 231 0.09 -9.38 -6.51
CA VAL A 231 -1.07 -9.15 -7.36
C VAL A 231 -1.87 -10.44 -7.39
N PRO A 232 -3.14 -10.44 -6.99
CA PRO A 232 -3.97 -11.64 -7.02
C PRO A 232 -4.32 -12.02 -8.47
N PRO A 233 -4.72 -13.28 -8.73
CA PRO A 233 -5.19 -13.70 -10.06
C PRO A 233 -6.43 -12.91 -10.50
N ALA A 234 -6.59 -12.78 -11.80
CA ALA A 234 -7.78 -12.21 -12.39
C ALA A 234 -9.01 -13.00 -11.93
N GLY A 235 -10.08 -12.29 -11.53
CA GLY A 235 -11.30 -12.91 -11.02
C GLY A 235 -11.35 -13.12 -9.50
N PHE A 236 -10.25 -12.98 -8.77
CA PHE A 236 -10.25 -13.10 -7.31
C PHE A 236 -11.21 -12.10 -6.63
N LEU A 237 -11.02 -10.81 -6.88
CA LEU A 237 -11.87 -9.79 -6.25
C LEU A 237 -13.34 -9.88 -6.67
N PRO A 238 -13.70 -10.09 -7.95
CA PRO A 238 -15.07 -10.33 -8.36
C PRO A 238 -15.70 -11.53 -7.63
N ARG A 239 -14.99 -12.67 -7.58
CA ARG A 239 -15.49 -13.85 -6.88
C ARG A 239 -15.66 -13.64 -5.38
N LEU A 240 -14.69 -12.95 -4.74
CA LEU A 240 -14.79 -12.56 -3.34
C LEU A 240 -16.01 -11.65 -3.11
N ARG A 241 -16.29 -10.73 -4.05
CA ARG A 241 -17.46 -9.86 -3.99
C ARG A 241 -18.78 -10.64 -4.09
N GLU A 242 -18.84 -11.64 -4.97
CA GLU A 242 -20.01 -12.55 -5.08
C GLU A 242 -20.26 -13.27 -3.76
N LEU A 243 -19.24 -13.98 -3.26
CA LEU A 243 -19.33 -14.73 -2.00
C LEU A 243 -19.75 -13.85 -0.82
N THR A 244 -19.19 -12.64 -0.72
CA THR A 244 -19.55 -11.73 0.37
C THR A 244 -20.98 -11.24 0.28
N ARG A 245 -21.52 -11.02 -0.93
CA ARG A 245 -22.92 -10.66 -1.13
C ARG A 245 -23.86 -11.81 -0.77
N GLU A 246 -23.56 -13.02 -1.23
CA GLU A 246 -24.34 -14.22 -0.94
C GLU A 246 -24.48 -14.48 0.58
N LEU A 247 -23.41 -14.23 1.32
CA LEU A 247 -23.34 -14.45 2.77
C LEU A 247 -23.73 -13.23 3.63
N GLY A 248 -24.03 -12.10 3.00
CA GLY A 248 -24.31 -10.83 3.72
C GLY A 248 -23.13 -10.32 4.53
N ILE A 249 -21.90 -10.61 4.08
CA ILE A 249 -20.65 -10.15 4.67
C ILE A 249 -20.24 -8.85 3.96
N LEU A 250 -19.82 -7.81 4.70
CA LEU A 250 -19.36 -6.59 4.07
C LEU A 250 -17.94 -6.75 3.50
N LEU A 251 -17.72 -6.24 2.28
CA LEU A 251 -16.41 -6.19 1.65
C LEU A 251 -15.75 -4.84 1.95
N ILE A 252 -14.65 -4.86 2.70
CA ILE A 252 -13.80 -3.70 2.98
C ILE A 252 -12.54 -3.80 2.10
N ALA A 253 -12.38 -2.86 1.17
CA ALA A 253 -11.16 -2.73 0.38
C ALA A 253 -10.18 -1.80 1.07
N ASP A 254 -9.03 -2.31 1.47
CA ASP A 254 -7.92 -1.52 2.00
C ASP A 254 -7.07 -0.97 0.83
N GLU A 255 -7.41 0.23 0.41
CA GLU A 255 -6.71 0.98 -0.65
C GLU A 255 -5.70 1.99 -0.10
N VAL A 256 -5.29 1.82 1.14
CA VAL A 256 -4.33 2.72 1.81
C VAL A 256 -3.04 2.86 1.01
N GLN A 257 -2.54 1.79 0.40
CA GLN A 257 -1.32 1.85 -0.42
C GLN A 257 -1.58 1.84 -1.92
N THR A 258 -2.65 1.22 -2.37
CA THR A 258 -2.98 1.01 -3.78
C THR A 258 -3.75 2.17 -4.42
N GLY A 259 -4.36 3.02 -3.61
CA GLY A 259 -5.22 4.11 -4.06
C GLY A 259 -4.48 5.33 -4.65
N PHE A 260 -5.27 6.28 -5.11
CA PHE A 260 -4.85 7.57 -5.65
C PHE A 260 -3.85 7.46 -6.81
N GLY A 261 -4.16 6.58 -7.77
CA GLY A 261 -3.41 6.46 -9.01
C GLY A 261 -2.25 5.45 -8.98
N ARG A 262 -1.87 4.94 -7.81
CA ARG A 262 -0.67 4.11 -7.61
C ARG A 262 -0.54 2.94 -8.58
N THR A 263 -1.63 2.23 -8.84
CA THR A 263 -1.66 1.03 -9.68
C THR A 263 -2.01 1.32 -11.15
N GLY A 264 -2.12 2.59 -11.56
CA GLY A 264 -2.57 2.97 -12.91
C GLY A 264 -4.10 3.05 -13.07
N LYS A 265 -4.83 2.99 -11.97
CA LYS A 265 -6.25 3.34 -11.80
C LYS A 265 -6.37 4.19 -10.55
N MET A 266 -7.44 4.98 -10.41
CA MET A 266 -7.65 5.79 -9.20
C MET A 266 -7.64 4.91 -7.94
N PHE A 267 -8.31 3.76 -7.99
CA PHE A 267 -8.30 2.70 -6.97
C PHE A 267 -8.08 1.34 -7.63
N ALA A 268 -7.35 0.45 -6.96
CA ALA A 268 -6.98 -0.85 -7.53
C ALA A 268 -8.17 -1.78 -7.74
N VAL A 269 -9.25 -1.67 -6.94
CA VAL A 269 -10.50 -2.42 -7.17
C VAL A 269 -11.08 -2.18 -8.56
N GLN A 270 -10.78 -1.04 -9.20
CA GLN A 270 -11.24 -0.71 -10.55
C GLN A 270 -10.59 -1.56 -11.65
N HIS A 271 -9.45 -2.22 -11.39
CA HIS A 271 -8.85 -3.14 -12.37
C HIS A 271 -9.74 -4.36 -12.63
N GLN A 272 -10.56 -4.74 -11.66
CA GLN A 272 -11.47 -5.89 -11.74
C GLN A 272 -12.95 -5.48 -11.62
N ASN A 273 -13.25 -4.18 -11.76
CA ASN A 273 -14.61 -3.62 -11.70
C ASN A 273 -15.39 -4.02 -10.44
N VAL A 274 -14.72 -4.06 -9.28
CA VAL A 274 -15.34 -4.41 -8.01
C VAL A 274 -15.73 -3.16 -7.23
N GLU A 275 -16.97 -3.13 -6.74
CA GLU A 275 -17.47 -2.12 -5.81
C GLU A 275 -17.47 -2.70 -4.39
N PRO A 276 -16.59 -2.24 -3.49
CA PRO A 276 -16.64 -2.63 -2.07
C PRO A 276 -17.81 -1.96 -1.36
N ASP A 277 -18.18 -2.43 -0.18
CA ASP A 277 -19.14 -1.73 0.69
C ASP A 277 -18.46 -0.57 1.43
N ILE A 278 -17.18 -0.74 1.76
CA ILE A 278 -16.33 0.25 2.42
C ILE A 278 -14.96 0.25 1.71
N LEU A 279 -14.51 1.42 1.30
CA LEU A 279 -13.14 1.64 0.80
C LEU A 279 -12.35 2.45 1.82
N VAL A 280 -11.19 1.94 2.21
CA VAL A 280 -10.28 2.61 3.15
C VAL A 280 -9.17 3.33 2.38
N MET A 281 -8.90 4.58 2.74
CA MET A 281 -7.92 5.43 2.06
C MET A 281 -7.00 6.16 3.05
N ALA A 282 -5.75 6.36 2.66
CA ALA A 282 -4.74 7.17 3.35
C ALA A 282 -3.59 7.52 2.39
N LYS A 283 -2.37 7.67 2.91
CA LYS A 283 -1.12 7.85 2.14
C LYS A 283 -1.24 8.89 1.02
N GLY A 284 -1.46 8.45 -0.22
CA GLY A 284 -1.51 9.30 -1.40
C GLY A 284 -2.62 10.35 -1.44
N ILE A 285 -3.57 10.34 -0.49
CA ILE A 285 -4.70 11.28 -0.47
C ILE A 285 -4.28 12.75 -0.31
N ALA A 286 -3.24 13.02 0.51
CA ALA A 286 -2.82 14.38 0.85
C ALA A 286 -1.32 14.61 0.62
N SER A 287 -0.67 13.75 -0.17
CA SER A 287 0.74 13.86 -0.61
C SER A 287 1.75 14.27 0.48
N GLY A 288 1.59 13.69 1.67
CA GLY A 288 2.53 13.88 2.78
C GLY A 288 1.90 14.36 4.09
N LEU A 289 0.75 15.04 4.06
CA LEU A 289 0.06 15.41 5.28
C LEU A 289 -0.76 14.24 5.86
N PRO A 290 -0.84 14.12 7.21
CA PRO A 290 -1.65 13.12 7.87
C PRO A 290 -3.13 13.31 7.53
N LEU A 291 -3.66 12.43 6.69
CA LEU A 291 -5.08 12.34 6.35
C LEU A 291 -5.41 10.91 5.91
N SER A 292 -6.54 10.46 6.33
CA SER A 292 -7.11 9.17 5.93
C SER A 292 -8.62 9.19 6.04
N GLY A 293 -9.28 8.11 5.71
CA GLY A 293 -10.70 7.99 5.91
C GLY A 293 -11.28 6.75 5.25
N ILE A 294 -12.59 6.67 5.30
CA ILE A 294 -13.37 5.67 4.60
C ILE A 294 -14.39 6.33 3.66
N ILE A 295 -14.60 5.70 2.52
CA ILE A 295 -15.74 5.92 1.65
C ILE A 295 -16.64 4.71 1.82
N ALA A 296 -17.89 4.89 2.22
CA ALA A 296 -18.80 3.79 2.48
C ALA A 296 -20.19 4.08 1.89
N ARG A 297 -20.99 3.04 1.69
CA ARG A 297 -22.41 3.20 1.34
C ARG A 297 -23.07 4.08 2.38
N LYS A 298 -23.86 5.05 1.94
CA LYS A 298 -24.46 6.04 2.83
C LYS A 298 -25.34 5.39 3.90
N GLU A 299 -26.08 4.37 3.53
CA GLU A 299 -26.92 3.58 4.44
C GLU A 299 -26.12 2.92 5.58
N LEU A 300 -24.87 2.51 5.33
CA LEU A 300 -24.02 1.98 6.39
C LEU A 300 -23.62 3.07 7.38
N LEU A 301 -23.21 4.24 6.87
CA LEU A 301 -22.81 5.38 7.71
C LEU A 301 -23.97 5.89 8.57
N GLU A 302 -25.22 5.81 8.11
CA GLU A 302 -26.42 6.17 8.84
C GLU A 302 -26.65 5.25 10.08
N SER A 303 -26.00 4.09 10.14
CA SER A 303 -26.00 3.24 11.34
C SER A 303 -25.24 3.86 12.52
N TRP A 304 -24.36 4.83 12.28
CA TRP A 304 -23.66 5.57 13.34
C TRP A 304 -24.54 6.68 13.90
N ALA A 305 -24.84 6.62 15.18
CA ALA A 305 -25.46 7.74 15.87
C ALA A 305 -24.42 8.86 16.11
N PRO A 306 -24.84 10.13 16.18
CA PRO A 306 -23.94 11.23 16.50
C PRO A 306 -23.12 10.97 17.78
N GLY A 307 -21.83 11.25 17.73
CA GLY A 307 -20.90 11.08 18.85
C GLY A 307 -20.35 9.66 19.07
N THR A 308 -20.79 8.65 18.32
CA THR A 308 -20.32 7.27 18.53
C THR A 308 -18.92 7.00 17.95
N HIS A 309 -18.46 7.83 17.04
CA HIS A 309 -17.12 7.81 16.49
C HIS A 309 -16.66 9.23 16.10
N GLY A 310 -15.35 9.45 16.10
CA GLY A 310 -14.73 10.73 15.78
C GLY A 310 -13.26 10.77 16.14
N GLY A 311 -12.65 11.94 16.01
CA GLY A 311 -11.25 12.19 16.37
C GLY A 311 -10.96 13.68 16.37
N THR A 312 -10.05 14.13 17.25
CA THR A 312 -9.74 15.56 17.39
C THR A 312 -9.21 16.17 16.09
N TYR A 313 -8.34 15.44 15.36
CA TYR A 313 -7.64 15.96 14.18
C TYR A 313 -8.16 15.37 12.86
N GLY A 314 -9.08 14.43 12.89
CA GLY A 314 -9.63 13.81 11.67
C GLY A 314 -10.24 14.86 10.75
N GLY A 315 -9.81 14.86 9.47
CA GLY A 315 -10.22 15.88 8.52
C GLY A 315 -9.68 17.27 8.83
N ASN A 316 -8.43 17.36 9.35
CA ASN A 316 -7.75 18.65 9.57
C ASN A 316 -7.87 19.54 8.33
N VAL A 317 -8.19 20.82 8.53
CA VAL A 317 -8.51 21.74 7.44
C VAL A 317 -7.34 21.97 6.47
N VAL A 318 -6.09 22.01 6.97
CA VAL A 318 -4.89 22.15 6.14
C VAL A 318 -4.64 20.87 5.34
N ALA A 319 -4.85 19.71 5.96
CA ALA A 319 -4.74 18.43 5.27
C ALA A 319 -5.85 18.25 4.21
N CYS A 320 -7.08 18.75 4.46
CA CYS A 320 -8.15 18.78 3.48
C CYS A 320 -7.81 19.68 2.28
N ALA A 321 -7.22 20.85 2.50
CA ALA A 321 -6.75 21.73 1.43
C ALA A 321 -5.66 21.07 0.58
N ALA A 322 -4.69 20.42 1.24
CA ALA A 322 -3.67 19.63 0.55
C ALA A 322 -4.27 18.48 -0.28
N ALA A 323 -5.26 17.78 0.27
CA ALA A 323 -5.93 16.68 -0.44
C ALA A 323 -6.71 17.17 -1.68
N LEU A 324 -7.38 18.30 -1.59
CA LEU A 324 -8.05 18.92 -2.73
C LEU A 324 -7.04 19.25 -3.83
N ALA A 325 -5.93 19.90 -3.49
CA ALA A 325 -4.85 20.20 -4.43
C ALA A 325 -4.22 18.91 -5.00
N THR A 326 -4.07 17.87 -4.17
CA THR A 326 -3.56 16.55 -4.62
C THR A 326 -4.48 15.94 -5.67
N LEU A 327 -5.80 15.94 -5.46
CA LEU A 327 -6.77 15.43 -6.43
C LEU A 327 -6.75 16.23 -7.74
N ASP A 328 -6.54 17.57 -7.66
CA ASP A 328 -6.39 18.42 -8.85
C ASP A 328 -5.11 18.07 -9.62
N VAL A 329 -3.97 17.97 -8.94
CA VAL A 329 -2.69 17.59 -9.55
C VAL A 329 -2.76 16.20 -10.21
N ILE A 330 -3.33 15.21 -9.52
CA ILE A 330 -3.48 13.84 -10.08
C ILE A 330 -4.25 13.89 -11.40
N LYS A 331 -5.32 14.70 -11.47
CA LYS A 331 -6.15 14.85 -12.66
C LYS A 331 -5.46 15.67 -13.76
N ASP A 332 -5.01 16.89 -13.40
CA ASP A 332 -4.49 17.86 -14.37
C ASP A 332 -3.20 17.39 -15.03
N GLU A 333 -2.33 16.72 -14.27
CA GLU A 333 -1.05 16.20 -14.72
C GLU A 333 -1.13 14.73 -15.18
N LYS A 334 -2.36 14.17 -15.25
CA LYS A 334 -2.63 12.80 -15.73
C LYS A 334 -1.77 11.75 -15.04
N LEU A 335 -1.63 11.84 -13.70
CA LEU A 335 -0.72 10.99 -12.95
C LEU A 335 -1.17 9.52 -12.91
N VAL A 336 -2.46 9.24 -13.07
CA VAL A 336 -2.98 7.87 -13.19
C VAL A 336 -2.48 7.22 -14.47
N GLU A 337 -2.55 7.94 -15.59
CA GLU A 337 -2.06 7.50 -16.90
C GLU A 337 -0.53 7.39 -16.92
N ASN A 338 0.16 8.34 -16.28
CA ASN A 338 1.61 8.25 -16.14
C ASN A 338 2.01 7.01 -15.34
N ALA A 339 1.33 6.71 -14.23
CA ALA A 339 1.59 5.51 -13.44
C ALA A 339 1.39 4.22 -14.25
N ALA A 340 0.37 4.15 -15.09
CA ALA A 340 0.15 3.01 -15.98
C ALA A 340 1.28 2.89 -17.02
N THR A 341 1.65 4.00 -17.66
CA THR A 341 2.66 4.03 -18.73
C THR A 341 4.07 3.76 -18.19
N ARG A 342 4.47 4.49 -17.13
CA ARG A 342 5.80 4.31 -16.51
C ARG A 342 5.89 2.96 -15.80
N GLY A 343 4.77 2.48 -15.23
CA GLY A 343 4.69 1.13 -14.65
C GLY A 343 4.95 0.04 -15.69
N THR A 344 4.37 0.16 -16.88
CA THR A 344 4.62 -0.77 -18.00
C THR A 344 6.09 -0.73 -18.45
N GLN A 345 6.69 0.47 -18.61
CA GLN A 345 8.11 0.65 -18.93
C GLN A 345 9.00 -0.01 -17.86
N MET A 346 8.76 0.30 -16.60
CA MET A 346 9.54 -0.24 -15.48
C MET A 346 9.40 -1.76 -15.40
N LEU A 347 8.19 -2.32 -15.49
CA LEU A 347 7.96 -3.76 -15.43
C LEU A 347 8.68 -4.51 -16.56
N ALA A 348 8.65 -3.96 -17.77
CA ALA A 348 9.37 -4.53 -18.91
C ALA A 348 10.89 -4.51 -18.68
N GLY A 349 11.43 -3.39 -18.19
CA GLY A 349 12.84 -3.25 -17.82
C GLY A 349 13.26 -4.24 -16.72
N LEU A 350 12.45 -4.36 -15.66
CA LEU A 350 12.70 -5.30 -14.57
C LEU A 350 12.72 -6.76 -15.05
N LYS A 351 11.79 -7.15 -15.93
CA LYS A 351 11.77 -8.49 -16.54
C LYS A 351 13.04 -8.74 -17.37
N LYS A 352 13.49 -7.75 -18.13
CA LYS A 352 14.74 -7.84 -18.91
C LYS A 352 15.97 -7.98 -18.00
N ILE A 353 16.02 -7.23 -16.90
CA ILE A 353 17.10 -7.31 -15.91
C ILE A 353 17.08 -8.67 -15.20
N ALA A 354 15.91 -9.19 -14.84
CA ALA A 354 15.74 -10.47 -14.15
C ALA A 354 16.11 -11.67 -15.05
N ALA A 355 15.98 -11.54 -16.37
CA ALA A 355 16.26 -12.62 -17.30
C ALA A 355 17.71 -13.12 -17.16
N GLY A 356 17.88 -14.46 -16.97
CA GLY A 356 19.16 -15.09 -16.73
C GLY A 356 19.73 -14.92 -15.31
N ARG A 357 18.99 -14.31 -14.38
CA ARG A 357 19.41 -14.20 -12.96
C ARG A 357 18.59 -15.17 -12.10
N SER A 358 19.11 -16.37 -11.88
CA SER A 358 18.43 -17.44 -11.14
C SER A 358 18.05 -17.06 -9.70
N ALA A 359 18.69 -16.05 -9.11
CA ALA A 359 18.36 -15.53 -7.79
C ALA A 359 17.11 -14.62 -7.78
N ILE A 360 16.57 -14.26 -8.94
CA ILE A 360 15.31 -13.50 -9.06
C ILE A 360 14.21 -14.48 -9.45
N GLY A 361 13.36 -14.82 -8.49
CA GLY A 361 12.30 -15.81 -8.69
C GLY A 361 11.03 -15.28 -9.32
N ASP A 362 10.71 -13.99 -9.07
CA ASP A 362 9.50 -13.38 -9.63
C ASP A 362 9.65 -11.86 -9.81
N VAL A 363 8.99 -11.34 -10.85
CA VAL A 363 8.87 -9.91 -11.16
C VAL A 363 7.42 -9.59 -11.40
N ARG A 364 6.83 -8.75 -10.55
CA ARG A 364 5.38 -8.47 -10.56
C ARG A 364 5.03 -7.04 -10.21
N GLY A 365 3.77 -6.68 -10.38
CA GLY A 365 3.20 -5.42 -9.94
C GLY A 365 2.15 -4.86 -10.89
N LEU A 366 1.54 -3.73 -10.48
CA LEU A 366 0.57 -2.96 -11.26
C LEU A 366 0.94 -1.47 -11.17
N GLY A 367 0.94 -0.78 -12.31
CA GLY A 367 1.33 0.63 -12.35
C GLY A 367 2.71 0.83 -11.73
N LEU A 368 2.84 1.81 -10.83
CA LEU A 368 4.07 2.11 -10.10
C LEU A 368 4.11 1.47 -8.69
N MET A 369 3.63 0.25 -8.59
CA MET A 369 3.72 -0.60 -7.41
C MET A 369 4.31 -1.95 -7.84
N LEU A 370 5.66 -2.05 -7.87
CA LEU A 370 6.40 -3.13 -8.52
C LEU A 370 7.35 -3.84 -7.55
N ALA A 371 7.64 -5.09 -7.83
CA ALA A 371 8.46 -5.95 -6.97
C ALA A 371 9.41 -6.86 -7.74
N LEU A 372 10.60 -7.07 -7.15
CA LEU A 372 11.51 -8.18 -7.44
C LEU A 372 11.56 -9.11 -6.24
N GLU A 373 11.27 -10.38 -6.41
CA GLU A 373 11.34 -11.38 -5.36
C GLU A 373 12.60 -12.23 -5.51
N PHE A 374 13.36 -12.35 -4.41
CA PHE A 374 14.66 -13.02 -4.38
C PHE A 374 14.56 -14.41 -3.76
N VAL A 375 15.25 -15.34 -4.37
CA VAL A 375 15.31 -16.75 -3.96
C VAL A 375 16.75 -17.24 -3.97
N LYS A 376 17.01 -18.27 -3.18
CA LYS A 376 18.30 -19.00 -3.18
C LYS A 376 18.31 -20.00 -4.34
N PRO A 377 19.16 -19.82 -5.35
CA PRO A 377 19.22 -20.73 -6.48
C PRO A 377 19.56 -22.15 -6.06
N GLY A 378 18.83 -23.13 -6.61
CA GLY A 378 19.11 -24.55 -6.37
C GLY A 378 18.69 -25.10 -5.01
N GLU A 379 18.14 -24.29 -4.11
CA GLU A 379 17.61 -24.77 -2.84
C GLU A 379 16.11 -25.09 -2.92
N GLY A 380 15.71 -26.21 -2.31
CA GLY A 380 14.31 -26.64 -2.22
C GLY A 380 13.63 -26.80 -3.58
N ASP A 381 12.45 -26.21 -3.73
CA ASP A 381 11.68 -26.13 -4.98
C ASP A 381 12.07 -24.92 -5.87
N GLY A 382 13.22 -24.30 -5.60
CA GLY A 382 13.71 -23.09 -6.27
C GLY A 382 13.04 -21.80 -5.77
N ARG A 383 12.36 -21.82 -4.63
CA ARG A 383 11.62 -20.67 -4.06
C ARG A 383 12.00 -20.36 -2.62
N VAL A 384 13.08 -20.90 -2.13
CA VAL A 384 13.59 -20.58 -0.79
C VAL A 384 13.91 -19.08 -0.76
N PRO A 385 13.32 -18.28 0.16
CA PRO A 385 13.55 -16.85 0.22
C PRO A 385 15.02 -16.47 0.47
N ASP A 386 15.51 -15.42 -0.21
CA ASP A 386 16.85 -14.85 0.03
C ASP A 386 16.79 -13.40 0.50
N PRO A 387 16.53 -13.14 1.79
CA PRO A 387 16.55 -11.77 2.33
C PRO A 387 17.94 -11.15 2.35
N ASP A 388 19.01 -11.95 2.35
CA ASP A 388 20.36 -11.42 2.39
C ASP A 388 20.78 -10.86 1.03
N ALA A 389 20.34 -11.47 -0.08
CA ALA A 389 20.48 -10.85 -1.41
C ALA A 389 19.78 -9.50 -1.45
N VAL A 390 18.55 -9.38 -0.94
CA VAL A 390 17.81 -8.13 -0.85
C VAL A 390 18.60 -7.06 -0.10
N LYS A 391 19.15 -7.38 1.08
CA LYS A 391 19.95 -6.45 1.88
C LYS A 391 21.19 -5.96 1.10
N ARG A 392 21.91 -6.86 0.42
CA ARG A 392 23.08 -6.51 -0.39
C ARG A 392 22.70 -5.57 -1.54
N VAL A 393 21.65 -5.89 -2.28
CA VAL A 393 21.19 -5.06 -3.40
C VAL A 393 20.74 -3.66 -2.95
N ILE A 394 19.98 -3.55 -1.86
CA ILE A 394 19.58 -2.25 -1.30
C ILE A 394 20.82 -1.45 -0.87
N ALA A 395 21.80 -2.08 -0.24
CA ALA A 395 23.05 -1.41 0.15
C ALA A 395 23.82 -0.89 -1.06
N GLU A 396 23.87 -1.64 -2.16
CA GLU A 396 24.50 -1.20 -3.42
C GLU A 396 23.72 -0.10 -4.14
N ALA A 397 22.37 -0.12 -4.08
CA ALA A 397 21.53 0.95 -4.59
C ALA A 397 21.74 2.26 -3.81
N ASN A 398 21.84 2.17 -2.48
CA ASN A 398 22.14 3.33 -1.62
C ASN A 398 23.51 3.95 -1.94
N LYS A 399 24.54 3.17 -2.24
CA LYS A 399 25.85 3.70 -2.69
C LYS A 399 25.71 4.50 -4.00
N ARG A 400 24.73 4.14 -4.85
CA ARG A 400 24.40 4.80 -6.11
C ARG A 400 23.29 5.86 -5.96
N LYS A 401 22.99 6.24 -4.70
CA LYS A 401 22.00 7.27 -4.36
C LYS A 401 20.59 6.96 -4.86
N MET A 402 20.17 5.71 -4.78
CA MET A 402 18.78 5.29 -4.99
C MET A 402 18.24 4.61 -3.74
N LEU A 403 17.09 5.08 -3.26
CA LEU A 403 16.40 4.52 -2.08
C LEU A 403 15.40 3.46 -2.51
N LEU A 404 15.51 2.29 -1.88
CA LEU A 404 14.62 1.16 -2.06
C LEU A 404 14.22 0.57 -0.70
N LEU A 405 13.14 -0.20 -0.66
CA LEU A 405 12.64 -0.86 0.55
C LEU A 405 12.45 -2.36 0.34
N SER A 406 12.60 -3.13 1.41
CA SER A 406 12.22 -4.55 1.42
C SER A 406 10.76 -4.73 1.80
N ALA A 407 10.17 -5.85 1.34
CA ALA A 407 8.84 -6.34 1.70
C ALA A 407 8.82 -7.89 1.71
N GLY A 408 7.63 -8.47 1.90
CA GLY A 408 7.45 -9.92 1.99
C GLY A 408 7.71 -10.47 3.39
N ALA A 409 7.10 -11.60 3.72
CA ALA A 409 7.14 -12.21 5.06
C ALA A 409 8.57 -12.45 5.57
N TYR A 410 9.48 -12.77 4.67
CA TYR A 410 10.90 -13.03 4.96
C TYR A 410 11.82 -11.86 4.57
N ALA A 411 11.27 -10.69 4.20
CA ALA A 411 12.02 -9.56 3.64
C ALA A 411 12.77 -9.89 2.33
N GLN A 412 12.27 -10.86 1.58
CA GLN A 412 12.85 -11.39 0.35
C GLN A 412 12.46 -10.59 -0.92
N VAL A 413 11.70 -9.52 -0.78
CA VAL A 413 11.19 -8.72 -1.90
C VAL A 413 11.81 -7.33 -1.85
N ILE A 414 12.33 -6.84 -2.98
CA ILE A 414 12.58 -5.41 -3.19
C ILE A 414 11.31 -4.80 -3.78
N ARG A 415 10.76 -3.79 -3.12
CA ARG A 415 9.64 -3.01 -3.62
C ARG A 415 10.12 -1.71 -4.27
N ILE A 416 9.52 -1.39 -5.39
CA ILE A 416 9.81 -0.22 -6.22
C ILE A 416 8.50 0.57 -6.29
N ILE A 417 8.49 1.73 -5.65
CA ILE A 417 7.27 2.54 -5.46
C ILE A 417 7.61 4.04 -5.57
N PRO A 418 8.01 4.51 -6.77
CA PRO A 418 8.36 5.91 -6.99
C PRO A 418 7.13 6.83 -6.88
N PRO A 419 7.31 8.15 -6.76
CA PRO A 419 6.24 9.12 -6.99
C PRO A 419 5.62 8.94 -8.38
N LEU A 420 4.32 9.28 -8.53
CA LEU A 420 3.62 9.12 -9.82
C LEU A 420 4.07 10.12 -10.88
N VAL A 421 4.81 11.15 -10.48
CA VAL A 421 5.42 12.14 -11.38
C VAL A 421 6.71 11.65 -12.02
N THR A 422 7.19 10.44 -11.68
CA THR A 422 8.44 9.90 -12.24
C THR A 422 8.41 9.92 -13.77
N THR A 423 9.52 10.36 -14.37
CA THR A 423 9.65 10.50 -15.83
C THR A 423 10.17 9.21 -16.49
N ALA A 424 10.17 9.18 -17.83
CA ALA A 424 10.74 8.06 -18.57
C ALA A 424 12.24 7.90 -18.29
N GLU A 425 12.95 9.03 -18.26
CA GLU A 425 14.39 9.10 -18.02
C GLU A 425 14.74 8.65 -16.59
N GLU A 426 13.91 9.00 -15.61
CA GLU A 426 14.08 8.56 -14.22
C GLU A 426 13.84 7.05 -14.09
N VAL A 427 12.89 6.50 -14.83
CA VAL A 427 12.67 5.05 -14.92
C VAL A 427 13.89 4.34 -15.50
N ASP A 428 14.44 4.86 -16.63
CA ASP A 428 15.61 4.27 -17.27
C ASP A 428 16.86 4.38 -16.37
N LEU A 429 17.03 5.50 -15.66
CA LEU A 429 18.09 5.69 -14.68
C LEU A 429 17.95 4.69 -13.52
N ALA A 430 16.75 4.52 -12.99
CA ALA A 430 16.50 3.59 -11.91
C ALA A 430 16.78 2.14 -12.32
N LEU A 431 16.38 1.73 -13.52
CA LEU A 431 16.68 0.42 -14.08
C LEU A 431 18.19 0.20 -14.21
N LYS A 432 18.93 1.19 -14.70
CA LYS A 432 20.40 1.15 -14.79
C LYS A 432 21.04 0.98 -13.41
N ILE A 433 20.66 1.83 -12.44
CA ILE A 433 21.18 1.76 -11.07
C ILE A 433 20.87 0.40 -10.44
N LEU A 434 19.67 -0.13 -10.67
CA LEU A 434 19.27 -1.43 -10.13
C LEU A 434 20.08 -2.57 -10.76
N GLU A 435 20.30 -2.57 -12.06
CA GLU A 435 21.12 -3.58 -12.74
C GLU A 435 22.57 -3.59 -12.22
N GLU A 436 23.19 -2.41 -12.13
CA GLU A 436 24.53 -2.26 -11.55
C GLU A 436 24.58 -2.70 -10.08
N SER A 437 23.52 -2.45 -9.31
CA SER A 437 23.42 -2.85 -7.90
C SER A 437 23.27 -4.35 -7.74
N LEU A 438 22.53 -5.02 -8.63
CA LEU A 438 22.40 -6.47 -8.68
C LEU A 438 23.76 -7.12 -8.98
N ASP A 439 24.49 -6.62 -9.98
CA ASP A 439 25.81 -7.17 -10.35
C ASP A 439 26.81 -6.98 -9.22
N ALA A 440 26.86 -5.81 -8.58
CA ALA A 440 27.75 -5.52 -7.45
C ALA A 440 27.38 -6.32 -6.19
N ALA A 441 26.10 -6.67 -6.00
CA ALA A 441 25.62 -7.52 -4.91
C ALA A 441 25.86 -9.03 -5.16
N GLY A 442 26.44 -9.41 -6.30
CA GLY A 442 26.70 -10.80 -6.67
C GLY A 442 25.49 -11.54 -7.26
N VAL A 443 24.41 -10.83 -7.61
CA VAL A 443 23.23 -11.38 -8.31
C VAL A 443 23.47 -11.30 -9.80
N LYS A 444 24.36 -12.13 -10.31
CA LYS A 444 24.82 -12.11 -11.71
C LYS A 444 23.89 -12.90 -12.63
N ARG A 445 23.97 -12.60 -13.93
CA ARG A 445 23.39 -13.48 -14.95
C ARG A 445 24.21 -14.77 -15.04
N SER A 446 23.51 -15.92 -15.13
CA SER A 446 24.08 -17.25 -15.38
C SER A 446 24.37 -17.47 -16.84
#